data_8bad3961bdf3b1098590ad176dab1ead
#
_entry.id   8bad3961bdf3b1098590ad176dab1ead
#
_cell.length_a   1.000
_cell.length_b   1.000
_cell.length_c   1.000
_cell.angle_alpha   90.00
_cell.angle_beta   90.00
_cell.angle_gamma   90.00
#
_symmetry.space_group_name_H-M   'P 1'
#
loop_
_entity.id
_entity.type
_entity.pdbx_description
1 polymer ?
#
loop_
_entity_poly.entity_id
_entity_poly.type
_entity_poly.pdbx_seq_one_letter_code
_entity_poly.pdbx_strand_id
1 'polypeptide(L)'
;GYGDLDYFWFEPTHAVFLVTADEKLAGFVLIDNEVVVTGNERSITEFFIMRKYRRQGVGKQAAMEVFRRLPAKWEVRVIEKNPPAQAFWRRVIAEYTQDKFQEKRLDNDEWHGPVFSFDSHTE
;
A
#
# COMPACT_ATOMS: atom_id res chain seq x y z
N GLY A 1 12.74 -14.69 -6.07
CA GLY A 1 11.30 -14.85 -6.05
C GLY A 1 10.56 -13.59 -6.48
N TYR A 2 9.29 -13.69 -6.69
CA TYR A 2 8.47 -12.53 -7.04
C TYR A 2 8.20 -11.68 -5.81
N GLY A 3 8.36 -10.36 -5.96
CA GLY A 3 7.99 -9.44 -4.92
C GLY A 3 8.98 -9.32 -3.78
N ASP A 4 10.25 -9.65 -4.02
CA ASP A 4 11.29 -9.39 -3.03
C ASP A 4 11.44 -7.90 -2.82
N LEU A 5 11.66 -7.49 -1.56
CA LEU A 5 11.75 -6.08 -1.20
C LEU A 5 13.12 -5.75 -0.66
N ASP A 6 13.73 -4.72 -1.23
CA ASP A 6 14.84 -4.01 -0.64
C ASP A 6 14.33 -2.71 -0.05
N TYR A 7 14.81 -2.36 1.13
CA TYR A 7 14.18 -1.35 1.94
C TYR A 7 15.18 -0.30 2.40
N PHE A 8 14.78 0.98 2.25
CA PHE A 8 15.62 2.11 2.60
C PHE A 8 14.85 3.14 3.40
N TRP A 9 15.47 3.71 4.41
CA TRP A 9 14.94 4.86 5.14
C TRP A 9 15.68 6.11 4.69
N PHE A 10 14.93 7.12 4.22
CA PHE A 10 15.52 8.43 3.93
C PHE A 10 15.43 9.36 5.13
N GLU A 11 14.35 9.23 5.91
CA GLU A 11 14.10 9.99 7.13
C GLU A 11 13.37 9.06 8.09
N PRO A 12 13.27 9.44 9.39
CA PRO A 12 12.55 8.59 10.34
C PRO A 12 11.10 8.28 9.97
N THR A 13 10.46 9.12 9.14
CA THR A 13 9.05 9.02 8.79
C THR A 13 8.79 8.53 7.38
N HIS A 14 9.82 8.46 6.53
CA HIS A 14 9.68 8.09 5.13
C HIS A 14 10.49 6.82 4.85
N ALA A 15 9.88 5.90 4.13
CA ALA A 15 10.54 4.67 3.71
C ALA A 15 10.28 4.40 2.24
N VAL A 16 11.26 3.79 1.58
CA VAL A 16 11.13 3.31 0.21
C VAL A 16 11.44 1.83 0.20
N PHE A 17 10.55 1.05 -0.40
CA PHE A 17 10.83 -0.33 -0.74
C PHE A 17 11.04 -0.43 -2.24
N LEU A 18 12.16 -1.00 -2.64
CA LEU A 18 12.36 -1.39 -4.03
C LEU A 18 11.85 -2.81 -4.19
N VAL A 19 11.02 -3.02 -5.19
CA VAL A 19 10.43 -4.33 -5.48
C VAL A 19 11.21 -4.97 -6.59
N THR A 20 11.67 -6.21 -6.39
CA THR A 20 12.39 -6.96 -7.40
C THR A 20 11.61 -8.22 -7.79
N ALA A 21 11.78 -8.62 -9.03
CA ALA A 21 11.23 -9.86 -9.55
C ALA A 21 12.30 -10.47 -10.46
N ASP A 22 12.67 -11.73 -10.23
CA ASP A 22 13.73 -12.41 -10.97
C ASP A 22 15.03 -11.59 -10.99
N GLU A 23 15.40 -11.05 -9.83
CA GLU A 23 16.61 -10.25 -9.61
C GLU A 23 16.65 -8.93 -10.39
N LYS A 24 15.52 -8.50 -10.94
CA LYS A 24 15.41 -7.23 -11.68
C LYS A 24 14.46 -6.30 -10.97
N LEU A 25 14.70 -5.00 -11.10
CA LEU A 25 13.80 -4.00 -10.53
C LEU A 25 12.44 -4.10 -11.20
N ALA A 26 11.41 -4.30 -10.40
CA ALA A 26 10.03 -4.42 -10.86
C ALA A 26 9.16 -3.24 -10.46
N GLY A 27 9.55 -2.48 -9.43
CA GLY A 27 8.74 -1.36 -8.98
C GLY A 27 9.25 -0.76 -7.68
N PHE A 28 8.42 0.08 -7.07
CA PHE A 28 8.76 0.68 -5.78
C PHE A 28 7.49 1.03 -5.01
N VAL A 29 7.66 1.18 -3.69
CA VAL A 29 6.59 1.60 -2.78
C VAL A 29 7.14 2.71 -1.90
N LEU A 30 6.48 3.86 -1.88
CA LEU A 30 6.82 4.97 -1.00
C LEU A 30 5.85 5.01 0.17
N ILE A 31 6.39 5.13 1.36
CA ILE A 31 5.63 5.09 2.60
C ILE A 31 5.89 6.36 3.40
N ASP A 32 4.83 6.86 4.02
CA ASP A 32 4.86 8.10 4.79
C ASP A 32 4.07 7.89 6.09
N ASN A 33 4.25 8.81 7.04
CA ASN A 33 3.44 8.86 8.25
C ASN A 33 2.36 9.95 8.20
N GLU A 34 2.19 10.63 7.07
CA GLU A 34 1.10 11.57 6.90
C GLU A 34 -0.19 10.82 6.59
N VAL A 35 -1.21 11.08 7.38
CA VAL A 35 -2.49 10.39 7.28
C VAL A 35 -3.63 11.40 7.29
N VAL A 36 -4.75 11.03 6.66
CA VAL A 36 -5.96 11.88 6.61
C VAL A 36 -7.07 11.35 7.51
N VAL A 37 -6.94 10.13 8.01
CA VAL A 37 -7.89 9.56 8.97
C VAL A 37 -7.22 9.52 10.34
N THR A 38 -7.83 10.19 11.31
CA THR A 38 -7.31 10.25 12.68
C THR A 38 -7.15 8.85 13.25
N GLY A 39 -6.01 8.59 13.87
CA GLY A 39 -5.70 7.30 14.45
C GLY A 39 -4.86 6.40 13.57
N ASN A 40 -4.82 6.65 12.26
CA ASN A 40 -3.90 5.94 11.40
C ASN A 40 -2.47 6.45 11.61
N GLU A 41 -1.49 5.61 11.27
CA GLU A 41 -0.09 5.87 11.58
C GLU A 41 0.79 5.94 10.34
N ARG A 42 0.46 5.18 9.30
CA ARG A 42 1.25 5.09 8.07
C ARG A 42 0.35 5.09 6.84
N SER A 43 0.92 5.57 5.74
CA SER A 43 0.23 5.56 4.46
C SER A 43 1.17 5.15 3.34
N ILE A 44 0.61 4.57 2.29
CA ILE A 44 1.32 4.39 1.03
C ILE A 44 1.03 5.62 0.17
N THR A 45 2.08 6.36 -0.20
CA THR A 45 1.94 7.56 -1.02
C THR A 45 2.14 7.28 -2.50
N GLU A 46 3.00 6.33 -2.83
CA GLU A 46 3.22 5.91 -4.20
C GLU A 46 3.39 4.39 -4.24
N PHE A 47 2.81 3.79 -5.24
CA PHE A 47 2.91 2.35 -5.46
C PHE A 47 2.99 2.12 -6.96
N PHE A 48 4.12 1.61 -7.42
CA PHE A 48 4.36 1.42 -8.84
C PHE A 48 4.94 0.05 -9.11
N ILE A 49 4.33 -0.67 -10.04
CA ILE A 49 4.84 -1.94 -10.57
C ILE A 49 4.96 -1.78 -12.07
N MET A 50 6.14 -2.07 -12.62
CA MET A 50 6.37 -1.97 -14.05
C MET A 50 5.39 -2.84 -14.82
N ARG A 51 4.94 -2.36 -15.97
CA ARG A 51 3.89 -3.00 -16.76
C ARG A 51 4.16 -4.48 -17.02
N LYS A 52 5.41 -4.83 -17.35
CA LYS A 52 5.73 -6.23 -17.69
C LYS A 52 5.56 -7.20 -16.51
N TYR A 53 5.53 -6.69 -15.28
CA TYR A 53 5.33 -7.50 -14.09
C TYR A 53 3.91 -7.47 -13.55
N ARG A 54 3.03 -6.68 -14.17
CA ARG A 54 1.63 -6.61 -13.76
C ARG A 54 0.92 -7.92 -14.09
N ARG A 55 -0.13 -8.23 -13.36
CA ARG A 55 -0.95 -9.44 -13.53
C ARG A 55 -0.19 -10.74 -13.23
N GLN A 56 0.96 -10.66 -12.56
CA GLN A 56 1.74 -11.82 -12.15
C GLN A 56 1.78 -11.95 -10.63
N GLY A 57 0.96 -11.18 -9.92
CA GLY A 57 0.92 -11.22 -8.47
C GLY A 57 2.03 -10.43 -7.79
N VAL A 58 2.92 -9.78 -8.53
CA VAL A 58 4.04 -9.02 -7.95
C VAL A 58 3.53 -7.88 -7.09
N GLY A 59 2.55 -7.11 -7.57
CA GLY A 59 1.99 -5.99 -6.82
C GLY A 59 1.34 -6.43 -5.52
N LYS A 60 0.53 -7.49 -5.59
CA LYS A 60 -0.11 -8.05 -4.40
C LYS A 60 0.93 -8.52 -3.38
N GLN A 61 1.92 -9.27 -3.82
CA GLN A 61 2.97 -9.77 -2.94
C GLN A 61 3.76 -8.62 -2.30
N ALA A 62 4.11 -7.61 -3.09
CA ALA A 62 4.83 -6.45 -2.59
C ALA A 62 4.02 -5.71 -1.52
N ALA A 63 2.74 -5.44 -1.78
CA ALA A 63 1.87 -4.74 -0.84
C ALA A 63 1.75 -5.52 0.47
N MET A 64 1.49 -6.81 0.40
CA MET A 64 1.35 -7.64 1.59
C MET A 64 2.65 -7.71 2.40
N GLU A 65 3.78 -7.77 1.71
CA GLU A 65 5.08 -7.80 2.40
C GLU A 65 5.37 -6.49 3.13
N VAL A 66 5.02 -5.35 2.54
CA VAL A 66 5.15 -4.05 3.19
C VAL A 66 4.32 -4.02 4.47
N PHE A 67 3.07 -4.43 4.41
CA PHE A 67 2.19 -4.44 5.57
C PHE A 67 2.73 -5.37 6.66
N ARG A 68 3.32 -6.49 6.27
CA ARG A 68 3.88 -7.45 7.21
C ARG A 68 5.16 -6.95 7.88
N ARG A 69 6.02 -6.28 7.12
CA ARG A 69 7.30 -5.77 7.61
C ARG A 69 7.17 -4.53 8.48
N LEU A 70 6.12 -3.74 8.26
CA LEU A 70 5.89 -2.51 9.00
C LEU A 70 4.50 -2.56 9.66
N PRO A 71 4.34 -3.36 10.73
CA PRO A 71 3.05 -3.44 11.41
C PRO A 71 2.63 -2.08 11.94
N ALA A 72 1.41 -1.68 11.62
CA ALA A 72 0.90 -0.35 11.96
C ALA A 72 -0.58 -0.28 11.67
N LYS A 73 -1.18 0.84 12.05
CA LYS A 73 -2.49 1.24 11.57
C LYS A 73 -2.29 2.00 10.28
N TRP A 74 -2.65 1.37 9.19
CA TRP A 74 -2.39 1.85 7.84
C TRP A 74 -3.59 2.54 7.22
N GLU A 75 -3.31 3.46 6.32
CA GLU A 75 -4.30 3.88 5.35
C GLU A 75 -3.70 3.85 3.95
N VAL A 76 -4.54 3.52 2.99
CA VAL A 76 -4.23 3.61 1.57
C VAL A 76 -5.28 4.49 0.93
N ARG A 77 -4.84 5.60 0.32
CA ARG A 77 -5.73 6.54 -0.34
C ARG A 77 -5.66 6.32 -1.84
N VAL A 78 -6.81 6.30 -2.47
CA VAL A 78 -6.90 6.19 -3.93
C VAL A 78 -7.75 7.33 -4.44
N ILE A 79 -7.31 7.94 -5.55
CA ILE A 79 -8.07 9.05 -6.12
C ILE A 79 -9.39 8.54 -6.70
N GLU A 80 -10.40 9.42 -6.68
CA GLU A 80 -11.75 9.08 -7.13
C GLU A 80 -11.78 8.57 -8.58
N LYS A 81 -10.90 9.08 -9.43
CA LYS A 81 -10.92 8.79 -10.86
C LYS A 81 -10.07 7.57 -11.26
N ASN A 82 -9.67 6.74 -10.30
CA ASN A 82 -8.87 5.56 -10.59
C ASN A 82 -9.55 4.27 -10.09
N PRO A 83 -10.65 3.84 -10.72
CA PRO A 83 -11.35 2.63 -10.31
C PRO A 83 -10.49 1.36 -10.32
N PRO A 84 -9.59 1.13 -11.31
CA PRO A 84 -8.73 -0.05 -11.25
C PRO A 84 -7.86 -0.13 -10.00
N ALA A 85 -7.29 1.00 -9.56
CA ALA A 85 -6.50 1.03 -8.34
C ALA A 85 -7.38 0.78 -7.12
N GLN A 86 -8.61 1.33 -7.10
CA GLN A 86 -9.56 1.08 -6.02
C GLN A 86 -9.87 -0.41 -5.89
N ALA A 87 -10.12 -1.07 -7.02
CA ALA A 87 -10.41 -2.50 -7.02
C ALA A 87 -9.22 -3.33 -6.57
N PHE A 88 -8.01 -2.95 -7.01
CA PHE A 88 -6.77 -3.62 -6.60
C PHE A 88 -6.60 -3.55 -5.08
N TRP A 89 -6.66 -2.34 -4.51
CA TRP A 89 -6.44 -2.17 -3.08
C TRP A 89 -7.53 -2.81 -2.23
N ARG A 90 -8.78 -2.71 -2.67
CA ARG A 90 -9.88 -3.36 -1.95
C ARG A 90 -9.65 -4.86 -1.85
N ARG A 91 -9.26 -5.49 -2.95
CA ARG A 91 -9.01 -6.93 -2.99
C ARG A 91 -7.79 -7.33 -2.16
N VAL A 92 -6.68 -6.61 -2.30
CA VAL A 92 -5.44 -6.92 -1.59
C VAL A 92 -5.63 -6.76 -0.08
N ILE A 93 -6.23 -5.63 0.32
CA ILE A 93 -6.44 -5.34 1.74
C ILE A 93 -7.45 -6.31 2.35
N ALA A 94 -8.52 -6.63 1.63
CA ALA A 94 -9.50 -7.61 2.11
C ALA A 94 -8.84 -8.97 2.34
N GLU A 95 -8.00 -9.42 1.42
CA GLU A 95 -7.29 -10.68 1.56
C GLU A 95 -6.30 -10.65 2.73
N TYR A 96 -5.50 -9.60 2.83
CA TYR A 96 -4.51 -9.48 3.91
C TYR A 96 -5.16 -9.45 5.29
N THR A 97 -6.27 -8.71 5.43
CA THR A 97 -6.92 -8.48 6.73
C THR A 97 -8.05 -9.46 7.03
N GLN A 98 -8.35 -10.40 6.11
CA GLN A 98 -9.52 -11.28 6.22
C GLN A 98 -10.80 -10.45 6.38
N ASP A 99 -10.93 -9.44 5.53
CA ASP A 99 -12.05 -8.51 5.49
C ASP A 99 -12.18 -7.58 6.70
N LYS A 100 -11.13 -7.49 7.52
CA LYS A 100 -11.12 -6.59 8.69
C LYS A 100 -10.52 -5.24 8.32
N PHE A 101 -11.23 -4.48 7.53
CA PHE A 101 -10.82 -3.14 7.12
C PHE A 101 -12.04 -2.25 6.96
N GLN A 102 -11.79 -0.95 6.89
CA GLN A 102 -12.84 0.03 6.61
C GLN A 102 -12.49 0.78 5.34
N GLU A 103 -13.48 1.00 4.51
CA GLU A 103 -13.36 1.83 3.32
C GLU A 103 -14.27 3.04 3.51
N LYS A 104 -13.69 4.24 3.54
CA LYS A 104 -14.42 5.47 3.73
C LYS A 104 -14.11 6.42 2.57
N ARG A 105 -15.14 6.89 1.89
CA ARG A 105 -14.96 7.88 0.84
C ARG A 105 -14.93 9.26 1.46
N LEU A 106 -13.85 9.99 1.23
CA LEU A 106 -13.70 11.36 1.66
C LEU A 106 -13.92 12.31 0.48
N ASP A 107 -14.41 13.49 0.80
CA ASP A 107 -14.58 14.56 -0.18
C ASP A 107 -14.40 15.89 0.57
N ASN A 108 -13.16 16.19 0.94
CA ASN A 108 -12.82 17.36 1.74
C ASN A 108 -11.50 17.97 1.23
N ASP A 109 -10.97 18.94 1.95
CA ASP A 109 -9.74 19.62 1.55
C ASP A 109 -8.51 18.74 1.61
N GLU A 110 -8.58 17.63 2.33
CA GLU A 110 -7.44 16.73 2.48
C GLU A 110 -7.42 15.61 1.44
N TRP A 111 -8.60 15.09 1.08
CA TRP A 111 -8.66 13.98 0.13
C TRP A 111 -10.02 13.91 -0.58
N HIS A 112 -9.99 13.49 -1.85
CA HIS A 112 -11.19 13.20 -2.65
C HIS A 112 -11.06 11.77 -3.17
N GLY A 113 -11.80 10.85 -2.59
CA GLY A 113 -11.82 9.45 -2.99
C GLY A 113 -11.84 8.51 -1.80
N PRO A 114 -11.77 7.20 -2.05
CA PRO A 114 -11.79 6.22 -0.97
C PRO A 114 -10.46 6.19 -0.21
N VAL A 115 -10.58 5.94 1.09
CA VAL A 115 -9.47 5.70 2.00
C VAL A 115 -9.72 4.35 2.67
N PHE A 116 -8.78 3.43 2.50
CA PHE A 116 -8.84 2.12 3.14
C PHE A 116 -8.04 2.19 4.43
N SER A 117 -8.66 1.85 5.55
CA SER A 117 -8.01 1.87 6.87
C SER A 117 -8.04 0.48 7.48
N PHE A 118 -6.90 0.05 8.01
CA PHE A 118 -6.78 -1.27 8.62
C PHE A 118 -5.57 -1.36 9.52
N ASP A 119 -5.56 -2.35 10.39
CA ASP A 119 -4.43 -2.67 11.25
C ASP A 119 -3.68 -3.85 10.64
N SER A 120 -2.38 -3.67 10.38
CA SER A 120 -1.58 -4.71 9.74
C SER A 120 -0.87 -5.63 10.73
N HIS A 121 -1.04 -5.41 12.03
CA HIS A 121 -0.49 -6.33 13.01
C HIS A 121 -1.13 -7.71 12.86
N THR A 122 -0.29 -8.74 12.88
CA THR A 122 -0.77 -10.13 12.86
C THR A 122 -0.79 -10.68 14.27
N GLU A 123 -1.81 -11.45 14.55
CA GLU A 123 -1.91 -12.13 15.85
C GLU A 123 -1.11 -13.43 15.85
#